data_a21942b50aa95dcc5b12d82a8e69ce54
#
_entry.id   a21942b50aa95dcc5b12d82a8e69ce54
#
_cell.length_a   1.000
_cell.length_b   1.000
_cell.length_c   1.000
_cell.angle_alpha   90.00
_cell.angle_beta   90.00
_cell.angle_gamma   90.00
#
_symmetry.space_group_name_H-M   'P 1'
#
loop_
_entity.id
_entity.type
_entity.pdbx_description
1 polymer ?
#
loop_
_entity_poly.entity_id
_entity_poly.type
_entity_poly.pdbx_seq_one_letter_code
_entity_poly.pdbx_strand_id
1 'polypeptide(L)'
;MNNIKKINLYLPIEGKAREFAPKVFLAITAAKKNIRVFIGSQASINRMIYNKKSSGGVYFFKGGLGINEVKKIKKKCSNFVILDEEVGPGDENPQFTMRYRIEKNIENEIDSYYVLGKETFEIAKKIFNKIKSRIILSGWPRIDYFLASAKLDKDSKLKKNIKKKYGNFILFISDYGQTSMRMVKLTHLQYSQKLDLSKRYNKKKLYEIDSSNKRALKEFKKFILILKNLDKENSIPTIIVRPHPLEDHEPWEKLKKSFSNIKIIFDGELEPWLYASRGVIHKGCSSAVQAYYANKPQAYLSLDKKNIRNALPYKISRHISSIKEIKKFSLDCLNNKNEFKKNNFSKEFNKVIHLSSKSASEIIVNDIKKLKPIKEFNFKPTFNIILKSWANNLIHNYNVYKFYIIRCILQFLGKHYVSSDIRLVSQHQKIPFGIFKSDVLRVLDTLGFAKNDIIVKSVLNDLISIEKK
;
A
#
# COMPACT_ATOMS: atom_id res chain seq x y z
N MET A 1 -25.02 -22.49 -25.12
CA MET A 1 -24.18 -21.31 -24.86
C MET A 1 -22.73 -21.71 -24.93
N ASN A 2 -22.01 -21.31 -25.99
CA ASN A 2 -20.59 -21.63 -26.14
C ASN A 2 -19.83 -21.02 -24.97
N ASN A 3 -19.20 -21.87 -24.14
CA ASN A 3 -18.31 -21.45 -23.05
C ASN A 3 -17.08 -20.74 -23.64
N ILE A 4 -17.18 -19.43 -23.86
CA ILE A 4 -16.05 -18.61 -24.29
C ILE A 4 -14.99 -18.72 -23.18
N LYS A 5 -13.89 -19.40 -23.47
CA LYS A 5 -12.76 -19.54 -22.54
C LYS A 5 -12.20 -18.14 -22.23
N LYS A 6 -12.29 -17.72 -20.98
CA LYS A 6 -11.82 -16.40 -20.51
C LYS A 6 -10.35 -16.48 -20.05
N ILE A 7 -9.61 -15.40 -20.25
CA ILE A 7 -8.30 -15.23 -19.60
C ILE A 7 -8.54 -15.09 -18.10
N ASN A 8 -7.75 -15.80 -17.29
CA ASN A 8 -7.71 -15.61 -15.84
C ASN A 8 -6.58 -14.65 -15.46
N LEU A 9 -6.88 -13.65 -14.66
CA LEU A 9 -5.92 -12.71 -14.06
C LEU A 9 -5.91 -12.92 -12.55
N TYR A 10 -4.75 -13.18 -11.98
CA TYR A 10 -4.56 -13.40 -10.55
C TYR A 10 -3.94 -12.16 -9.92
N LEU A 11 -4.67 -11.50 -9.00
CA LEU A 11 -4.27 -10.28 -8.30
C LEU A 11 -4.06 -10.55 -6.81
N PRO A 12 -2.89 -11.00 -6.38
CA PRO A 12 -2.58 -11.16 -4.97
C PRO A 12 -2.52 -9.81 -4.26
N ILE A 13 -3.09 -9.76 -3.06
CA ILE A 13 -3.06 -8.62 -2.14
C ILE A 13 -2.10 -8.93 -1.00
N GLU A 14 -1.19 -8.02 -0.72
CA GLU A 14 -0.33 -8.08 0.46
C GLU A 14 -0.80 -7.12 1.56
N GLY A 15 -1.24 -5.92 1.18
CA GLY A 15 -1.73 -4.89 2.11
C GLY A 15 -3.11 -4.36 1.72
N LYS A 16 -4.18 -4.79 2.44
CA LYS A 16 -5.57 -4.43 2.13
C LYS A 16 -5.77 -2.90 2.08
N ALA A 17 -5.31 -2.19 3.11
CA ALA A 17 -5.50 -0.74 3.21
C ALA A 17 -4.82 0.07 2.09
N ARG A 18 -3.79 -0.49 1.45
CA ARG A 18 -2.97 0.24 0.47
C ARG A 18 -3.23 -0.20 -0.96
N GLU A 19 -3.47 -1.50 -1.18
CA GLU A 19 -3.46 -2.10 -2.52
C GLU A 19 -4.84 -2.53 -2.99
N PHE A 20 -5.77 -2.78 -2.06
CA PHE A 20 -7.00 -3.48 -2.38
C PHE A 20 -7.90 -2.69 -3.33
N ALA A 21 -8.29 -1.47 -2.97
CA ALA A 21 -9.22 -0.69 -3.78
C ALA A 21 -8.66 -0.35 -5.18
N PRO A 22 -7.38 0.06 -5.35
CA PRO A 22 -6.77 0.20 -6.67
C PRO A 22 -6.75 -1.10 -7.49
N LYS A 23 -6.48 -2.25 -6.86
CA LYS A 23 -6.52 -3.54 -7.56
C LYS A 23 -7.92 -4.00 -7.91
N VAL A 24 -8.94 -3.63 -7.11
CA VAL A 24 -10.34 -3.83 -7.49
C VAL A 24 -10.69 -2.97 -8.71
N PHE A 25 -10.22 -1.73 -8.79
CA PHE A 25 -10.40 -0.88 -9.98
C PHE A 25 -9.76 -1.51 -11.23
N LEU A 26 -8.54 -2.01 -11.12
CA LEU A 26 -7.87 -2.77 -12.18
C LEU A 26 -8.67 -4.03 -12.56
N ALA A 27 -9.21 -4.75 -11.56
CA ALA A 27 -10.02 -5.95 -11.77
C ALA A 27 -11.31 -5.65 -12.54
N ILE A 28 -11.99 -4.55 -12.22
CA ILE A 28 -13.19 -4.09 -12.94
C ILE A 28 -12.84 -3.74 -14.39
N THR A 29 -11.74 -3.01 -14.59
CA THR A 29 -11.24 -2.67 -15.94
C THR A 29 -10.96 -3.92 -16.76
N ALA A 30 -10.35 -4.94 -16.14
CA ALA A 30 -10.08 -6.23 -16.77
C ALA A 30 -11.37 -7.01 -17.06
N ALA A 31 -12.31 -7.05 -16.11
CA ALA A 31 -13.61 -7.72 -16.28
C ALA A 31 -14.40 -7.14 -17.44
N LYS A 32 -14.45 -5.80 -17.59
CA LYS A 32 -15.06 -5.12 -18.73
C LYS A 32 -14.44 -5.51 -20.08
N LYS A 33 -13.19 -5.94 -20.10
CA LYS A 33 -12.49 -6.45 -21.28
C LYS A 33 -12.55 -8.00 -21.40
N ASN A 34 -13.52 -8.62 -20.73
CA ASN A 34 -13.78 -10.05 -20.74
C ASN A 34 -12.64 -10.93 -20.16
N ILE A 35 -11.95 -10.40 -19.16
CA ILE A 35 -10.96 -11.13 -18.35
C ILE A 35 -11.63 -11.49 -17.01
N ARG A 36 -11.51 -12.75 -16.58
CA ARG A 36 -11.93 -13.17 -15.24
C ARG A 36 -10.81 -12.88 -14.26
N VAL A 37 -11.11 -12.15 -13.20
CA VAL A 37 -10.12 -11.78 -12.20
C VAL A 37 -10.35 -12.54 -10.91
N PHE A 38 -9.27 -13.05 -10.33
CA PHE A 38 -9.24 -13.60 -8.97
C PHE A 38 -8.41 -12.65 -8.10
N ILE A 39 -9.04 -12.08 -7.08
CA ILE A 39 -8.42 -11.16 -6.13
C ILE A 39 -8.53 -11.72 -4.72
N GLY A 40 -7.43 -11.71 -3.97
CA GLY A 40 -7.39 -12.26 -2.61
C GLY A 40 -6.00 -12.13 -2.00
N SER A 41 -5.83 -12.63 -0.77
CA SER A 41 -4.48 -12.71 -0.20
C SER A 41 -3.55 -13.55 -1.08
N GLN A 42 -2.26 -13.23 -1.04
CA GLN A 42 -1.26 -14.01 -1.78
C GLN A 42 -1.34 -15.51 -1.44
N ALA A 43 -1.57 -15.84 -0.16
CA ALA A 43 -1.70 -17.21 0.29
C ALA A 43 -2.91 -17.92 -0.35
N SER A 44 -4.06 -17.26 -0.45
CA SER A 44 -5.28 -17.82 -1.04
C SER A 44 -5.17 -17.97 -2.57
N ILE A 45 -4.59 -16.98 -3.25
CA ILE A 45 -4.27 -17.07 -4.67
C ILE A 45 -3.31 -18.25 -4.94
N ASN A 46 -2.20 -18.34 -4.19
CA ASN A 46 -1.21 -19.41 -4.37
C ASN A 46 -1.83 -20.79 -4.08
N ARG A 47 -2.65 -20.90 -3.03
CA ARG A 47 -3.39 -22.15 -2.74
C ARG A 47 -4.28 -22.56 -3.91
N MET A 48 -4.98 -21.61 -4.52
CA MET A 48 -5.81 -21.89 -5.68
C MET A 48 -4.97 -22.37 -6.87
N ILE A 49 -3.93 -21.63 -7.27
CA ILE A 49 -3.15 -21.97 -8.47
C ILE A 49 -2.35 -23.27 -8.30
N TYR A 50 -1.81 -23.54 -7.10
CA TYR A 50 -1.03 -24.77 -6.88
C TYR A 50 -1.89 -26.04 -6.80
N ASN A 51 -3.16 -25.92 -6.46
CA ASN A 51 -4.10 -27.07 -6.45
C ASN A 51 -4.77 -27.34 -7.80
N LYS A 52 -4.50 -26.54 -8.83
CA LYS A 52 -5.03 -26.78 -10.17
C LYS A 52 -4.37 -27.97 -10.85
N LYS A 53 -5.16 -28.78 -11.59
CA LYS A 53 -4.63 -29.79 -12.50
C LYS A 53 -4.06 -29.18 -13.78
N SER A 54 -4.69 -28.13 -14.32
CA SER A 54 -4.24 -27.38 -15.49
C SER A 54 -3.71 -26.00 -15.09
N SER A 55 -2.78 -25.50 -15.88
CA SER A 55 -2.18 -24.18 -15.72
C SER A 55 -2.72 -23.20 -16.75
N GLY A 56 -2.66 -21.94 -16.48
CA GLY A 56 -3.05 -20.86 -17.40
C GLY A 56 -3.27 -19.53 -16.70
N GLY A 57 -3.52 -18.49 -17.49
CA GLY A 57 -3.75 -17.14 -17.00
C GLY A 57 -2.48 -16.37 -16.65
N VAL A 58 -2.66 -15.18 -16.12
CA VAL A 58 -1.62 -14.20 -15.82
C VAL A 58 -1.53 -13.98 -14.33
N TYR A 59 -0.36 -14.15 -13.76
CA TYR A 59 -0.07 -13.80 -12.37
C TYR A 59 0.52 -12.39 -12.32
N PHE A 60 -0.18 -11.46 -11.70
CA PHE A 60 0.22 -10.06 -11.59
C PHE A 60 0.77 -9.78 -10.20
N PHE A 61 2.05 -9.44 -10.11
CA PHE A 61 2.72 -9.24 -8.83
C PHE A 61 3.42 -7.89 -8.72
N LYS A 62 3.77 -7.50 -7.50
CA LYS A 62 4.45 -6.24 -7.20
C LYS A 62 5.99 -6.32 -7.14
N GLY A 63 6.57 -7.46 -7.47
CA GLY A 63 8.02 -7.68 -7.36
C GLY A 63 8.51 -8.13 -5.97
N GLY A 64 9.79 -8.49 -5.89
CA GLY A 64 10.42 -8.92 -4.64
C GLY A 64 10.20 -10.41 -4.28
N LEU A 65 9.84 -11.25 -5.26
CA LEU A 65 9.84 -12.71 -5.10
C LEU A 65 11.22 -13.30 -5.46
N GLY A 66 11.62 -14.35 -4.74
CA GLY A 66 12.79 -15.13 -5.12
C GLY A 66 12.51 -16.04 -6.34
N ILE A 67 13.58 -16.39 -7.08
CA ILE A 67 13.50 -17.17 -8.33
C ILE A 67 12.72 -18.48 -8.18
N ASN A 68 12.89 -19.19 -7.07
CA ASN A 68 12.19 -20.47 -6.85
C ASN A 68 10.68 -20.32 -6.79
N GLU A 69 10.19 -19.24 -6.17
CA GLU A 69 8.75 -18.95 -6.11
C GLU A 69 8.22 -18.52 -7.47
N VAL A 70 8.96 -17.67 -8.20
CA VAL A 70 8.60 -17.26 -9.56
C VAL A 70 8.50 -18.47 -10.49
N LYS A 71 9.47 -19.39 -10.45
CA LYS A 71 9.42 -20.64 -11.23
C LYS A 71 8.24 -21.54 -10.87
N LYS A 72 7.88 -21.61 -9.57
CA LYS A 72 6.68 -22.36 -9.15
C LYS A 72 5.41 -21.73 -9.74
N ILE A 73 5.31 -20.41 -9.73
CA ILE A 73 4.20 -19.68 -10.32
C ILE A 73 4.15 -19.92 -11.83
N LYS A 74 5.28 -19.79 -12.53
CA LYS A 74 5.38 -19.99 -13.99
C LYS A 74 5.02 -21.42 -14.43
N LYS A 75 5.23 -22.44 -13.59
CA LYS A 75 4.74 -23.81 -13.85
C LYS A 75 3.22 -23.91 -13.83
N LYS A 76 2.50 -22.93 -13.24
CA LYS A 76 1.04 -22.94 -13.08
C LYS A 76 0.34 -21.83 -13.85
N CYS A 77 1.01 -20.73 -14.11
CA CYS A 77 0.48 -19.61 -14.88
C CYS A 77 1.27 -19.44 -16.17
N SER A 78 0.59 -19.15 -17.27
CA SER A 78 1.25 -18.97 -18.57
C SER A 78 2.12 -17.72 -18.60
N ASN A 79 1.73 -16.68 -17.87
CA ASN A 79 2.45 -15.40 -17.83
C ASN A 79 2.62 -14.90 -16.41
N PHE A 80 3.75 -14.23 -16.20
CA PHE A 80 4.11 -13.56 -14.96
C PHE A 80 4.46 -12.10 -15.25
N VAL A 81 3.68 -11.18 -14.70
CA VAL A 81 3.86 -9.75 -14.94
C VAL A 81 4.05 -8.98 -13.63
N ILE A 82 4.79 -7.89 -13.67
CA ILE A 82 5.16 -7.11 -12.48
C ILE A 82 4.80 -5.64 -12.67
N LEU A 83 4.15 -5.06 -11.65
CA LEU A 83 4.10 -3.62 -11.41
C LEU A 83 4.68 -3.37 -10.01
N ASP A 84 5.92 -2.87 -9.95
CA ASP A 84 6.59 -2.65 -8.67
C ASP A 84 6.29 -1.26 -8.12
N GLU A 85 5.28 -1.16 -7.25
CA GLU A 85 4.89 0.09 -6.60
C GLU A 85 5.87 0.56 -5.51
N GLU A 86 6.81 -0.28 -5.08
CA GLU A 86 7.87 0.12 -4.13
C GLU A 86 8.95 0.96 -4.83
N VAL A 87 9.13 0.76 -6.15
CA VAL A 87 9.91 1.65 -7.02
C VAL A 87 9.03 2.82 -7.45
N GLY A 88 8.56 3.56 -6.48
CA GLY A 88 7.53 4.56 -6.68
C GLY A 88 7.94 5.96 -6.23
N PRO A 89 6.95 6.81 -6.00
CA PRO A 89 7.18 8.22 -5.68
C PRO A 89 8.02 8.48 -4.42
N GLY A 90 8.04 7.53 -3.48
CA GLY A 90 8.81 7.62 -2.23
C GLY A 90 10.23 7.07 -2.31
N ASP A 91 10.65 6.56 -3.46
CA ASP A 91 11.97 5.94 -3.64
C ASP A 91 13.01 7.00 -4.07
N GLU A 92 14.12 7.05 -3.32
CA GLU A 92 15.23 7.96 -3.62
C GLU A 92 16.25 7.36 -4.60
N ASN A 93 16.27 6.04 -4.73
CA ASN A 93 17.22 5.32 -5.59
C ASN A 93 16.53 4.19 -6.36
N PRO A 94 15.69 4.53 -7.35
CA PRO A 94 14.94 3.55 -8.12
C PRO A 94 15.83 2.47 -8.78
N GLN A 95 17.03 2.83 -9.23
CA GLN A 95 17.95 1.87 -9.82
C GLN A 95 18.38 0.79 -8.85
N PHE A 96 18.74 1.17 -7.62
CA PHE A 96 19.11 0.22 -6.58
C PHE A 96 17.91 -0.65 -6.19
N THR A 97 16.75 -0.02 -5.96
CA THR A 97 15.54 -0.73 -5.55
C THR A 97 15.10 -1.74 -6.60
N MET A 98 15.09 -1.38 -7.88
CA MET A 98 14.77 -2.30 -8.97
C MET A 98 15.70 -3.52 -8.97
N ARG A 99 17.02 -3.31 -8.90
CA ARG A 99 17.99 -4.42 -8.89
C ARG A 99 17.90 -5.28 -7.64
N TYR A 100 17.60 -4.68 -6.51
CA TYR A 100 17.40 -5.40 -5.26
C TYR A 100 16.16 -6.31 -5.30
N ARG A 101 15.09 -5.85 -5.96
CA ARG A 101 13.80 -6.55 -5.99
C ARG A 101 13.66 -7.52 -7.16
N ILE A 102 14.41 -7.29 -8.24
CA ILE A 102 14.43 -8.14 -9.43
C ILE A 102 15.87 -8.62 -9.66
N GLU A 103 16.15 -9.84 -9.23
CA GLU A 103 17.42 -10.49 -9.48
C GLU A 103 17.61 -10.81 -10.98
N LYS A 104 18.87 -10.87 -11.45
CA LYS A 104 19.18 -11.12 -12.88
C LYS A 104 18.57 -12.42 -13.42
N ASN A 105 18.49 -13.45 -12.58
CA ASN A 105 17.93 -14.75 -12.94
C ASN A 105 16.39 -14.75 -13.06
N ILE A 106 15.71 -13.74 -12.48
CA ILE A 106 14.26 -13.58 -12.56
C ILE A 106 13.85 -12.89 -13.87
N GLU A 107 14.73 -12.09 -14.47
CA GLU A 107 14.41 -11.31 -15.69
C GLU A 107 13.80 -12.18 -16.81
N ASN A 108 14.31 -13.41 -17.00
CA ASN A 108 13.81 -14.31 -18.04
C ASN A 108 12.35 -14.78 -17.81
N GLU A 109 11.92 -14.77 -16.58
CA GLU A 109 10.59 -15.25 -16.18
C GLU A 109 9.50 -14.17 -16.28
N ILE A 110 9.89 -12.90 -16.50
CA ILE A 110 8.97 -11.75 -16.56
C ILE A 110 8.49 -11.57 -18.00
N ASP A 111 7.18 -11.60 -18.20
CA ASP A 111 6.55 -11.38 -19.50
C ASP A 111 6.27 -9.89 -19.77
N SER A 112 5.92 -9.12 -18.73
CA SER A 112 5.81 -7.66 -18.80
C SER A 112 6.22 -7.02 -17.47
N TYR A 113 6.98 -5.93 -17.56
CA TYR A 113 7.39 -5.12 -16.42
C TYR A 113 6.84 -3.70 -16.57
N TYR A 114 5.85 -3.37 -15.75
CA TYR A 114 5.19 -2.07 -15.77
C TYR A 114 5.90 -1.08 -14.86
N VAL A 115 6.04 0.15 -15.31
CA VAL A 115 6.68 1.23 -14.55
C VAL A 115 5.78 2.46 -14.46
N LEU A 116 5.92 3.19 -13.34
CA LEU A 116 5.02 4.27 -12.98
C LEU A 116 5.26 5.56 -13.75
N GLY A 117 6.50 5.85 -14.16
CA GLY A 117 6.86 7.11 -14.78
C GLY A 117 8.04 7.02 -15.76
N LYS A 118 8.31 8.12 -16.45
CA LYS A 118 9.37 8.20 -17.45
C LYS A 118 10.75 7.93 -16.85
N GLU A 119 11.04 8.47 -15.68
CA GLU A 119 12.31 8.27 -14.99
C GLU A 119 12.57 6.79 -14.70
N THR A 120 11.58 6.10 -14.11
CA THR A 120 11.69 4.66 -13.83
C THR A 120 11.72 3.82 -15.09
N PHE A 121 11.10 4.28 -16.19
CA PHE A 121 11.15 3.62 -17.50
C PHE A 121 12.56 3.64 -18.10
N GLU A 122 13.21 4.80 -18.10
CA GLU A 122 14.58 4.93 -18.63
C GLU A 122 15.59 4.15 -17.76
N ILE A 123 15.43 4.20 -16.44
CA ILE A 123 16.24 3.41 -15.52
C ILE A 123 16.07 1.91 -15.79
N ALA A 124 14.83 1.45 -15.87
CA ALA A 124 14.54 0.03 -16.13
C ALA A 124 15.14 -0.44 -17.46
N LYS A 125 15.02 0.35 -18.53
CA LYS A 125 15.64 0.04 -19.83
C LYS A 125 17.16 -0.04 -19.80
N LYS A 126 17.80 0.74 -18.92
CA LYS A 126 19.26 0.70 -18.72
C LYS A 126 19.71 -0.56 -18.01
N ILE A 127 18.95 -0.98 -16.98
CA ILE A 127 19.40 -2.04 -16.08
C ILE A 127 18.90 -3.43 -16.47
N PHE A 128 17.73 -3.54 -17.10
CA PHE A 128 17.13 -4.82 -17.48
C PHE A 128 17.32 -5.12 -18.96
N ASN A 129 18.44 -5.75 -19.29
CA ASN A 129 18.77 -6.03 -20.71
C ASN A 129 17.89 -7.12 -21.33
N LYS A 130 17.51 -8.15 -20.53
CA LYS A 130 16.77 -9.33 -21.02
C LYS A 130 15.28 -9.09 -21.25
N ILE A 131 14.71 -8.08 -20.61
CA ILE A 131 13.30 -7.72 -20.74
C ILE A 131 13.05 -6.34 -21.31
N LYS A 132 14.07 -5.73 -21.94
CA LYS A 132 14.03 -4.34 -22.44
C LYS A 132 12.81 -4.05 -23.32
N SER A 133 12.43 -4.97 -24.19
CA SER A 133 11.25 -4.88 -25.06
C SER A 133 9.91 -5.09 -24.34
N ARG A 134 9.94 -5.62 -23.12
CA ARG A 134 8.77 -5.94 -22.29
C ARG A 134 8.55 -4.94 -21.15
N ILE A 135 9.35 -3.87 -21.10
CA ILE A 135 9.17 -2.77 -20.15
C ILE A 135 8.13 -1.82 -20.72
N ILE A 136 7.09 -1.54 -19.93
CA ILE A 136 5.93 -0.77 -20.35
C ILE A 136 5.72 0.41 -19.41
N LEU A 137 5.68 1.62 -19.97
CA LEU A 137 5.31 2.82 -19.25
C LEU A 137 3.80 2.86 -19.07
N SER A 138 3.32 2.35 -17.95
CA SER A 138 1.89 2.21 -17.68
C SER A 138 1.29 3.38 -16.90
N GLY A 139 2.04 4.00 -16.02
CA GLY A 139 1.49 4.84 -14.97
C GLY A 139 1.09 4.01 -13.74
N TRP A 140 0.28 4.59 -12.86
CA TRP A 140 -0.01 4.02 -11.55
C TRP A 140 -1.53 3.79 -11.35
N PRO A 141 -2.01 2.52 -11.32
CA PRO A 141 -3.44 2.21 -11.12
C PRO A 141 -4.05 2.80 -9.84
N ARG A 142 -3.22 3.06 -8.81
CA ARG A 142 -3.67 3.75 -7.60
C ARG A 142 -4.17 5.16 -7.88
N ILE A 143 -3.55 5.84 -8.85
CA ILE A 143 -3.99 7.17 -9.26
C ILE A 143 -5.28 7.10 -10.06
N ASP A 144 -5.44 6.07 -10.91
CA ASP A 144 -6.70 5.87 -11.63
C ASP A 144 -7.88 5.72 -10.66
N TYR A 145 -7.71 4.85 -9.66
CA TYR A 145 -8.71 4.67 -8.61
C TYR A 145 -8.98 5.97 -7.85
N PHE A 146 -7.91 6.67 -7.44
CA PHE A 146 -8.02 7.93 -6.72
C PHE A 146 -8.79 8.98 -7.51
N LEU A 147 -8.48 9.16 -8.79
CA LEU A 147 -9.16 10.12 -9.67
C LEU A 147 -10.62 9.72 -9.94
N ALA A 148 -10.90 8.42 -10.09
CA ALA A 148 -12.26 7.92 -10.27
C ALA A 148 -13.10 8.13 -9.01
N SER A 149 -12.57 7.80 -7.83
CA SER A 149 -13.24 8.01 -6.55
C SER A 149 -13.45 9.50 -6.24
N ALA A 150 -12.48 10.35 -6.59
CA ALA A 150 -12.56 11.79 -6.37
C ALA A 150 -13.74 12.45 -7.11
N LYS A 151 -14.06 11.99 -8.31
CA LYS A 151 -15.18 12.52 -9.08
C LYS A 151 -16.52 12.27 -8.40
N LEU A 152 -16.64 11.15 -7.68
CA LEU A 152 -17.85 10.72 -6.99
C LEU A 152 -17.90 11.20 -5.54
N ASP A 153 -16.73 11.38 -4.90
CA ASP A 153 -16.61 11.69 -3.48
C ASP A 153 -16.78 13.19 -3.15
N LYS A 154 -16.98 14.06 -4.17
CA LYS A 154 -17.21 15.50 -3.89
C LYS A 154 -18.35 15.72 -2.90
N ASP A 155 -19.30 14.78 -2.82
CA ASP A 155 -20.48 14.80 -1.97
C ASP A 155 -20.67 13.55 -1.10
N SER A 156 -19.61 12.75 -0.89
CA SER A 156 -19.75 11.49 -0.16
C SER A 156 -20.26 11.72 1.27
N LYS A 157 -21.18 10.86 1.68
CA LYS A 157 -21.73 10.84 3.04
C LYS A 157 -20.63 10.72 4.08
N LEU A 158 -19.57 9.96 3.77
CA LEU A 158 -18.46 9.73 4.68
C LEU A 158 -17.63 11.00 4.92
N LYS A 159 -17.32 11.76 3.85
CA LYS A 159 -16.65 13.07 3.94
C LYS A 159 -17.48 14.07 4.75
N LYS A 160 -18.80 14.13 4.50
CA LYS A 160 -19.73 14.98 5.24
C LYS A 160 -19.74 14.60 6.74
N ASN A 161 -19.78 13.30 7.06
CA ASN A 161 -19.73 12.82 8.43
C ASN A 161 -18.42 13.15 9.13
N ILE A 162 -17.26 12.98 8.45
CA ILE A 162 -15.94 13.35 8.98
C ILE A 162 -15.93 14.86 9.31
N LYS A 163 -16.37 15.70 8.37
CA LYS A 163 -16.43 17.15 8.59
C LYS A 163 -17.38 17.53 9.72
N LYS A 164 -18.55 16.90 9.81
CA LYS A 164 -19.51 17.13 10.91
C LYS A 164 -18.91 16.77 12.27
N LYS A 165 -18.15 15.67 12.33
CA LYS A 165 -17.58 15.16 13.60
C LYS A 165 -16.34 15.92 14.06
N TYR A 166 -15.49 16.34 13.14
CA TYR A 166 -14.16 16.88 13.48
C TYR A 166 -13.97 18.35 13.07
N GLY A 167 -14.93 18.95 12.37
CA GLY A 167 -14.84 20.33 11.90
C GLY A 167 -13.71 20.54 10.88
N ASN A 168 -13.04 21.69 10.99
CA ASN A 168 -11.83 21.97 10.23
C ASN A 168 -10.62 21.35 10.93
N PHE A 169 -9.86 20.52 10.23
CA PHE A 169 -8.70 19.83 10.78
C PHE A 169 -7.54 19.77 9.79
N ILE A 170 -6.33 19.59 10.33
CA ILE A 170 -5.12 19.24 9.61
C ILE A 170 -4.92 17.74 9.73
N LEU A 171 -4.71 17.06 8.59
CA LEU A 171 -4.42 15.66 8.55
C LEU A 171 -2.91 15.41 8.61
N PHE A 172 -2.44 14.75 9.65
CA PHE A 172 -1.07 14.27 9.73
C PHE A 172 -0.98 12.78 9.39
N ILE A 173 -0.21 12.44 8.36
CA ILE A 173 0.02 11.06 7.94
C ILE A 173 1.43 10.68 8.37
N SER A 174 1.53 9.78 9.35
CA SER A 174 2.84 9.33 9.83
C SER A 174 3.48 8.32 8.87
N ASP A 175 4.80 8.25 8.93
CA ASP A 175 5.60 7.25 8.21
C ASP A 175 6.92 7.04 8.97
N TYR A 176 6.78 6.61 10.23
CA TYR A 176 7.93 6.27 11.07
C TYR A 176 8.31 4.79 10.91
N GLY A 177 7.58 4.06 10.08
CA GLY A 177 7.87 2.68 9.71
C GLY A 177 7.88 1.71 10.90
N GLN A 178 8.83 0.78 10.88
CA GLN A 178 8.98 -0.22 11.92
C GLN A 178 9.67 0.31 13.19
N THR A 179 9.86 1.61 13.32
CA THR A 179 10.46 2.26 14.49
C THR A 179 9.55 2.29 15.70
N SER A 180 8.57 1.40 15.74
CA SER A 180 7.79 1.16 16.92
C SER A 180 8.69 0.88 18.11
N MET A 181 8.29 1.30 19.29
CA MET A 181 9.07 1.17 20.52
C MET A 181 9.50 -0.28 20.85
N ARG A 182 8.91 -1.30 20.19
CA ARG A 182 9.30 -2.70 20.33
C ARG A 182 10.64 -3.02 19.68
N MET A 183 10.91 -2.44 18.52
CA MET A 183 12.13 -2.72 17.76
C MET A 183 13.35 -2.06 18.38
N VAL A 184 13.14 -1.06 19.24
CA VAL A 184 14.20 -0.34 19.93
C VAL A 184 14.93 -1.16 20.96
N LYS A 185 14.28 -2.17 21.53
CA LYS A 185 14.88 -3.04 22.55
C LYS A 185 15.63 -4.24 21.98
N LEU A 186 15.45 -4.52 20.69
CA LEU A 186 16.32 -5.45 19.96
C LEU A 186 17.38 -4.63 19.25
N THR A 187 18.64 -4.96 19.48
CA THR A 187 19.68 -4.48 18.56
C THR A 187 19.30 -4.96 17.16
N HIS A 188 19.52 -4.16 16.15
CA HIS A 188 19.17 -4.53 14.77
C HIS A 188 19.84 -5.86 14.37
N LEU A 189 21.00 -6.18 14.95
CA LEU A 189 21.67 -7.45 14.74
C LEU A 189 20.81 -8.64 15.22
N GLN A 190 20.21 -8.54 16.41
CA GLN A 190 19.32 -9.58 16.94
C GLN A 190 18.04 -9.70 16.10
N TYR A 191 17.52 -8.58 15.58
CA TYR A 191 16.37 -8.58 14.70
C TYR A 191 16.71 -9.15 13.32
N SER A 192 17.85 -8.78 12.75
CA SER A 192 18.31 -9.29 11.45
C SER A 192 18.64 -10.77 11.48
N GLN A 193 19.22 -11.27 12.57
CA GLN A 193 19.45 -12.69 12.78
C GLN A 193 18.14 -13.48 12.86
N LYS A 194 17.15 -12.98 13.60
CA LYS A 194 15.82 -13.62 13.69
C LYS A 194 15.04 -13.59 12.36
N LEU A 195 15.17 -12.53 11.55
CA LEU A 195 14.52 -12.40 10.25
C LEU A 195 15.35 -12.97 9.10
N ASP A 196 16.50 -13.56 9.39
CA ASP A 196 17.44 -14.07 8.37
C ASP A 196 17.95 -12.99 7.39
N LEU A 197 17.93 -11.74 7.82
CA LEU A 197 18.40 -10.61 7.02
C LEU A 197 19.91 -10.65 6.80
N SER A 198 20.66 -11.37 7.66
CA SER A 198 22.08 -11.60 7.51
C SER A 198 22.43 -12.35 6.22
N LYS A 199 21.52 -13.18 5.70
CA LYS A 199 21.66 -13.83 4.40
C LYS A 199 21.46 -12.89 3.21
N ARG A 200 20.80 -11.74 3.43
CA ARG A 200 20.47 -10.75 2.38
C ARG A 200 21.38 -9.54 2.37
N TYR A 201 21.97 -9.19 3.52
CA TYR A 201 22.75 -7.96 3.69
C TYR A 201 24.11 -8.25 4.29
N ASN A 202 25.13 -7.57 3.78
CA ASN A 202 26.44 -7.56 4.41
C ASN A 202 26.44 -6.73 5.72
N LYS A 203 27.47 -6.87 6.55
CA LYS A 203 27.58 -6.17 7.84
C LYS A 203 27.46 -4.65 7.73
N LYS A 204 28.03 -4.03 6.68
CA LYS A 204 27.95 -2.59 6.44
C LYS A 204 26.51 -2.15 6.23
N LYS A 205 25.75 -2.86 5.38
CA LYS A 205 24.35 -2.53 5.12
C LYS A 205 23.46 -2.72 6.34
N LEU A 206 23.71 -3.76 7.14
CA LEU A 206 23.01 -3.98 8.41
C LEU A 206 23.25 -2.81 9.39
N TYR A 207 24.49 -2.30 9.47
CA TYR A 207 24.81 -1.14 10.27
C TYR A 207 24.14 0.14 9.81
N GLU A 208 24.07 0.38 8.49
CA GLU A 208 23.35 1.52 7.89
C GLU A 208 21.86 1.49 8.24
N ILE A 209 21.24 0.31 8.15
CA ILE A 209 19.82 0.11 8.47
C ILE A 209 19.60 0.37 9.98
N ASP A 210 20.45 -0.17 10.87
CA ASP A 210 20.36 0.06 12.31
C ASP A 210 20.50 1.53 12.68
N SER A 211 21.46 2.20 12.09
CA SER A 211 21.69 3.64 12.25
C SER A 211 20.48 4.46 11.78
N SER A 212 19.88 4.09 10.66
CA SER A 212 18.66 4.72 10.13
C SER A 212 17.47 4.53 11.09
N ASN A 213 17.26 3.30 11.58
CA ASN A 213 16.18 3.00 12.53
C ASN A 213 16.34 3.77 13.85
N LYS A 214 17.55 3.88 14.39
CA LYS A 214 17.84 4.67 15.60
C LYS A 214 17.52 6.14 15.39
N ARG A 215 17.87 6.71 14.22
CA ARG A 215 17.52 8.09 13.88
C ARG A 215 16.01 8.30 13.78
N ALA A 216 15.32 7.42 13.06
CA ALA A 216 13.88 7.50 12.89
C ALA A 216 13.13 7.40 14.23
N LEU A 217 13.61 6.55 15.16
CA LEU A 217 13.06 6.50 16.52
C LEU A 217 13.28 7.82 17.29
N LYS A 218 14.50 8.38 17.23
CA LYS A 218 14.78 9.67 17.88
C LYS A 218 13.85 10.75 17.33
N GLU A 219 13.60 10.74 16.03
CA GLU A 219 12.68 11.65 15.37
C GLU A 219 11.23 11.41 15.79
N PHE A 220 10.79 10.15 15.88
CA PHE A 220 9.47 9.80 16.41
C PHE A 220 9.25 10.31 17.83
N LYS A 221 10.22 10.13 18.73
CA LYS A 221 10.15 10.67 20.10
C LYS A 221 10.01 12.20 20.12
N LYS A 222 10.78 12.90 19.27
CA LYS A 222 10.65 14.36 19.10
C LYS A 222 9.25 14.73 18.60
N PHE A 223 8.73 13.96 17.65
CA PHE A 223 7.39 14.19 17.12
C PHE A 223 6.30 14.07 18.19
N ILE A 224 6.37 13.04 19.05
CA ILE A 224 5.43 12.89 20.16
C ILE A 224 5.49 14.08 21.12
N LEU A 225 6.68 14.62 21.41
CA LEU A 225 6.83 15.85 22.22
C LEU A 225 6.18 17.05 21.53
N ILE A 226 6.33 17.18 20.22
CA ILE A 226 5.67 18.23 19.43
C ILE A 226 4.14 18.08 19.51
N LEU A 227 3.61 16.88 19.34
CA LEU A 227 2.18 16.65 19.48
C LEU A 227 1.66 17.03 20.88
N LYS A 228 2.37 16.67 21.96
CA LYS A 228 2.01 17.06 23.32
C LYS A 228 1.96 18.57 23.52
N ASN A 229 2.86 19.32 22.88
CA ASN A 229 2.85 20.76 22.93
C ASN A 229 1.72 21.37 22.09
N LEU A 230 1.48 20.81 20.90
CA LEU A 230 0.39 21.27 20.02
C LEU A 230 -0.98 20.96 20.61
N ASP A 231 -1.14 19.89 21.38
CA ASP A 231 -2.40 19.51 22.01
C ASP A 231 -2.89 20.57 23.04
N LYS A 232 -1.96 21.34 23.60
CA LYS A 232 -2.26 22.44 24.57
C LYS A 232 -2.63 23.75 23.87
N GLU A 233 -2.55 23.81 22.55
CA GLU A 233 -2.76 25.03 21.77
C GLU A 233 -4.19 25.15 21.28
N ASN A 234 -4.94 26.08 21.81
CA ASN A 234 -6.33 26.35 21.40
C ASN A 234 -6.46 27.15 20.10
N SER A 235 -5.36 27.76 19.63
CA SER A 235 -5.34 28.63 18.46
C SER A 235 -5.21 27.91 17.12
N ILE A 236 -4.93 26.62 17.13
CA ILE A 236 -4.76 25.80 15.90
C ILE A 236 -5.96 24.86 15.71
N PRO A 237 -6.25 24.48 14.46
CA PRO A 237 -7.29 23.49 14.20
C PRO A 237 -6.92 22.13 14.79
N THR A 238 -7.94 21.31 15.03
CA THR A 238 -7.74 19.91 15.39
C THR A 238 -6.72 19.24 14.45
N ILE A 239 -5.78 18.51 15.01
CA ILE A 239 -4.85 17.68 14.24
C ILE A 239 -5.35 16.23 14.32
N ILE A 240 -5.59 15.63 13.16
CA ILE A 240 -5.92 14.20 13.07
C ILE A 240 -4.66 13.47 12.61
N VAL A 241 -4.12 12.64 13.47
CA VAL A 241 -2.96 11.77 13.15
C VAL A 241 -3.48 10.43 12.64
N ARG A 242 -3.02 10.06 11.45
CA ARG A 242 -3.25 8.73 10.88
C ARG A 242 -1.92 7.98 10.79
N PRO A 243 -1.66 7.05 11.71
CA PRO A 243 -0.49 6.18 11.65
C PRO A 243 -0.48 5.34 10.37
N HIS A 244 0.74 5.09 9.86
CA HIS A 244 0.89 4.25 8.69
C HIS A 244 0.43 2.81 8.99
N PRO A 245 -0.23 2.11 8.06
CA PRO A 245 -0.71 0.73 8.28
C PRO A 245 0.37 -0.28 8.69
N LEU A 246 1.65 0.01 8.41
CA LEU A 246 2.78 -0.84 8.79
C LEU A 246 3.44 -0.43 10.10
N GLU A 247 3.01 0.67 10.72
CA GLU A 247 3.49 1.06 12.05
C GLU A 247 2.92 0.15 13.14
N ASP A 248 3.62 0.04 14.25
CA ASP A 248 3.06 -0.57 15.45
C ASP A 248 1.98 0.36 16.03
N HIS A 249 0.75 -0.09 16.01
CA HIS A 249 -0.38 0.72 16.46
C HIS A 249 -0.49 0.85 17.98
N GLU A 250 0.17 -0.04 18.75
CA GLU A 250 0.08 0.01 20.22
C GLU A 250 0.58 1.31 20.85
N PRO A 251 1.75 1.84 20.49
CA PRO A 251 2.18 3.13 21.02
C PRO A 251 1.18 4.25 20.72
N TRP A 252 0.56 4.20 19.54
CA TRP A 252 -0.47 5.15 19.14
C TRP A 252 -1.76 5.01 19.97
N GLU A 253 -2.20 3.79 20.24
CA GLU A 253 -3.39 3.55 21.10
C GLU A 253 -3.17 4.04 22.53
N LYS A 254 -1.96 3.90 23.08
CA LYS A 254 -1.60 4.48 24.38
C LYS A 254 -1.63 6.00 24.36
N LEU A 255 -1.10 6.62 23.31
CA LEU A 255 -1.07 8.06 23.13
C LEU A 255 -2.46 8.66 22.92
N LYS A 256 -3.38 7.93 22.27
CA LYS A 256 -4.75 8.37 21.99
C LYS A 256 -5.48 8.86 23.24
N LYS A 257 -5.22 8.21 24.39
CA LYS A 257 -5.84 8.56 25.67
C LYS A 257 -5.24 9.80 26.32
N SER A 258 -4.07 10.25 25.88
CA SER A 258 -3.32 11.37 26.47
C SER A 258 -3.52 12.71 25.78
N PHE A 259 -4.31 12.74 24.68
CA PHE A 259 -4.56 13.95 23.90
C PHE A 259 -6.03 14.39 23.99
N SER A 260 -6.26 15.68 24.07
CA SER A 260 -7.58 16.33 24.07
C SER A 260 -7.97 16.86 22.68
N ASN A 261 -7.12 17.66 22.05
CA ASN A 261 -7.35 18.28 20.74
C ASN A 261 -6.81 17.44 19.57
N ILE A 262 -5.78 16.62 19.82
CA ILE A 262 -5.21 15.73 18.80
C ILE A 262 -5.98 14.41 18.81
N LYS A 263 -6.41 13.97 17.63
CA LYS A 263 -7.13 12.72 17.47
C LYS A 263 -6.28 11.72 16.68
N ILE A 264 -6.06 10.53 17.23
CA ILE A 264 -5.35 9.44 16.56
C ILE A 264 -6.40 8.47 16.03
N ILE A 265 -6.43 8.27 14.70
CA ILE A 265 -7.49 7.52 14.04
C ILE A 265 -6.89 6.55 13.02
N PHE A 266 -7.27 5.28 13.12
CA PHE A 266 -6.84 4.21 12.22
C PHE A 266 -7.92 3.81 11.22
N ASP A 267 -9.14 4.35 11.36
CA ASP A 267 -10.31 3.84 10.69
C ASP A 267 -10.41 4.25 9.23
N GLY A 268 -10.84 3.32 8.39
CA GLY A 268 -11.22 3.51 7.00
C GLY A 268 -10.08 3.82 6.03
N GLU A 269 -10.46 4.06 4.80
CA GLU A 269 -9.56 4.45 3.70
C GLU A 269 -9.06 5.89 3.89
N LEU A 270 -7.95 6.24 3.25
CA LEU A 270 -7.31 7.55 3.41
C LEU A 270 -8.06 8.67 2.68
N GLU A 271 -8.65 8.35 1.54
CA GLU A 271 -9.22 9.32 0.60
C GLU A 271 -10.27 10.24 1.22
N PRO A 272 -11.30 9.76 1.95
CA PRO A 272 -12.30 10.63 2.56
C PRO A 272 -11.69 11.63 3.57
N TRP A 273 -10.63 11.21 4.27
CA TRP A 273 -9.91 12.06 5.22
C TRP A 273 -9.12 13.15 4.51
N LEU A 274 -8.46 12.80 3.39
CA LEU A 274 -7.78 13.78 2.55
C LEU A 274 -8.75 14.85 2.04
N TYR A 275 -9.91 14.42 1.48
CA TYR A 275 -10.91 15.36 0.97
C TYR A 275 -11.54 16.21 2.06
N ALA A 276 -11.72 15.69 3.27
CA ALA A 276 -12.29 16.41 4.40
C ALA A 276 -11.31 17.43 5.05
N SER A 277 -9.99 17.17 5.00
CA SER A 277 -8.98 18.00 5.64
C SER A 277 -8.81 19.39 4.99
N ARG A 278 -8.28 20.35 5.76
CA ARG A 278 -7.87 21.68 5.24
C ARG A 278 -6.46 21.68 4.69
N GLY A 279 -5.61 20.81 5.17
CA GLY A 279 -4.24 20.60 4.72
C GLY A 279 -3.68 19.29 5.22
N VAL A 280 -2.53 18.89 4.69
CA VAL A 280 -1.89 17.61 4.97
C VAL A 280 -0.45 17.84 5.43
N ILE A 281 -0.06 17.21 6.53
CA ILE A 281 1.33 17.10 6.95
C ILE A 281 1.74 15.64 6.81
N HIS A 282 2.89 15.36 6.23
CA HIS A 282 3.39 14.00 6.04
C HIS A 282 4.90 13.92 6.23
N LYS A 283 5.42 12.70 6.32
CA LYS A 283 6.84 12.42 6.47
C LYS A 283 7.49 11.77 5.24
N GLY A 284 6.94 12.00 4.06
CA GLY A 284 7.53 11.50 2.83
C GLY A 284 6.88 10.24 2.25
N CYS A 285 5.71 9.85 2.74
CA CYS A 285 4.98 8.72 2.18
C CYS A 285 4.29 9.05 0.85
N SER A 286 3.93 8.02 0.11
CA SER A 286 3.24 8.15 -1.19
C SER A 286 1.86 8.83 -1.12
N SER A 287 1.29 9.00 0.08
CA SER A 287 0.05 9.76 0.30
C SER A 287 0.17 11.25 -0.05
N ALA A 288 1.39 11.80 -0.10
CA ALA A 288 1.63 13.14 -0.64
C ALA A 288 1.18 13.29 -2.09
N VAL A 289 1.32 12.23 -2.88
CA VAL A 289 0.83 12.18 -4.26
C VAL A 289 -0.70 12.27 -4.31
N GLN A 290 -1.38 11.57 -3.40
CA GLN A 290 -2.83 11.63 -3.28
C GLN A 290 -3.29 13.03 -2.80
N ALA A 291 -2.56 13.64 -1.85
CA ALA A 291 -2.81 15.01 -1.40
C ALA A 291 -2.64 16.03 -2.55
N TYR A 292 -1.64 15.84 -3.39
CA TYR A 292 -1.42 16.66 -4.60
C TYR A 292 -2.63 16.58 -5.56
N TYR A 293 -3.13 15.37 -5.84
CA TYR A 293 -4.31 15.20 -6.68
C TYR A 293 -5.59 15.73 -6.04
N ALA A 294 -5.69 15.65 -4.71
CA ALA A 294 -6.80 16.22 -3.95
C ALA A 294 -6.77 17.76 -3.87
N ASN A 295 -5.79 18.42 -4.48
CA ASN A 295 -5.58 19.88 -4.35
C ASN A 295 -5.44 20.32 -2.90
N LYS A 296 -4.75 19.58 -2.06
CA LYS A 296 -4.56 19.92 -0.67
C LYS A 296 -3.21 20.61 -0.47
N PRO A 297 -3.18 21.76 0.26
CA PRO A 297 -1.95 22.25 0.80
C PRO A 297 -1.24 21.15 1.57
N GLN A 298 0.05 20.98 1.32
CA GLN A 298 0.80 19.90 1.98
C GLN A 298 2.17 20.36 2.46
N ALA A 299 2.59 19.78 3.56
CA ALA A 299 3.89 20.03 4.15
C ALA A 299 4.62 18.72 4.47
N TYR A 300 5.90 18.69 4.17
CA TYR A 300 6.83 17.63 4.56
C TYR A 300 7.45 18.00 5.91
N LEU A 301 7.21 17.19 6.93
CA LEU A 301 7.80 17.37 8.26
C LEU A 301 9.15 16.66 8.35
N SER A 302 10.22 17.43 8.56
CA SER A 302 11.56 16.91 8.85
C SER A 302 12.06 17.44 10.18
N LEU A 303 12.16 16.57 11.17
CA LEU A 303 12.71 16.89 12.50
C LEU A 303 14.20 16.54 12.63
N ASP A 304 14.75 15.90 11.62
CA ASP A 304 16.17 15.60 11.47
C ASP A 304 16.59 15.76 10.01
N LYS A 305 17.45 16.76 9.74
CA LYS A 305 17.97 17.05 8.38
C LYS A 305 18.69 15.85 7.76
N LYS A 306 19.29 14.98 8.57
CA LYS A 306 19.97 13.76 8.10
C LYS A 306 19.00 12.63 7.70
N ASN A 307 17.71 12.81 7.95
CA ASN A 307 16.67 11.81 7.67
C ASN A 307 15.65 12.30 6.62
N ILE A 308 16.03 13.25 5.80
CA ILE A 308 15.23 13.74 4.68
C ILE A 308 15.32 12.72 3.54
N ARG A 309 14.16 12.31 3.03
CA ARG A 309 14.06 11.52 1.79
C ARG A 309 13.83 12.47 0.63
N ASN A 310 14.85 12.64 -0.21
CA ASN A 310 14.78 13.52 -1.39
C ASN A 310 14.03 12.86 -2.56
N ALA A 311 12.82 12.42 -2.30
CA ALA A 311 11.91 11.81 -3.27
C ALA A 311 10.77 12.77 -3.65
N LEU A 312 9.87 12.35 -4.55
CA LEU A 312 8.77 13.21 -5.01
C LEU A 312 7.96 13.85 -3.88
N PRO A 313 7.57 13.15 -2.80
CA PRO A 313 6.83 13.77 -1.68
C PRO A 313 7.52 14.99 -1.07
N TYR A 314 8.85 14.95 -0.96
CA TYR A 314 9.65 16.10 -0.47
C TYR A 314 9.61 17.25 -1.47
N LYS A 315 9.81 16.96 -2.76
CA LYS A 315 9.90 17.97 -3.83
C LYS A 315 8.60 18.73 -4.09
N ILE A 316 7.44 18.10 -3.82
CA ILE A 316 6.11 18.68 -4.05
C ILE A 316 5.45 19.27 -2.80
N SER A 317 6.20 19.48 -1.72
CA SER A 317 5.66 19.90 -0.43
C SER A 317 6.39 21.13 0.12
N ARG A 318 5.69 21.92 0.93
CA ARG A 318 6.33 22.91 1.79
C ARG A 318 7.14 22.20 2.88
N HIS A 319 8.37 22.62 3.13
CA HIS A 319 9.21 22.02 4.16
C HIS A 319 8.97 22.71 5.51
N ILE A 320 8.76 21.90 6.54
CA ILE A 320 8.56 22.35 7.92
C ILE A 320 9.40 21.48 8.87
N SER A 321 9.94 22.09 9.93
CA SER A 321 10.88 21.43 10.86
C SER A 321 10.65 21.76 12.33
N SER A 322 9.73 22.67 12.65
CA SER A 322 9.51 23.19 13.99
C SER A 322 8.02 23.32 14.34
N ILE A 323 7.72 23.39 15.64
CA ILE A 323 6.37 23.65 16.15
C ILE A 323 5.81 24.96 15.56
N LYS A 324 6.63 26.01 15.52
CA LYS A 324 6.24 27.34 14.97
C LYS A 324 5.79 27.22 13.50
N GLU A 325 6.51 26.42 12.70
CA GLU A 325 6.17 26.22 11.30
C GLU A 325 4.94 25.32 11.10
N ILE A 326 4.74 24.32 11.98
CA ILE A 326 3.51 23.51 11.99
C ILE A 326 2.29 24.38 12.30
N LYS A 327 2.39 25.24 13.34
CA LYS A 327 1.34 26.21 13.69
C LYS A 327 1.03 27.14 12.53
N LYS A 328 2.07 27.77 11.96
CA LYS A 328 1.92 28.67 10.81
C LYS A 328 1.25 27.98 9.64
N PHE A 329 1.71 26.79 9.25
CA PHE A 329 1.11 26.00 8.16
C PHE A 329 -0.37 25.69 8.45
N SER A 330 -0.69 25.30 9.68
CA SER A 330 -2.06 24.93 10.08
C SER A 330 -3.01 26.14 10.00
N LEU A 331 -2.58 27.31 10.47
CA LEU A 331 -3.34 28.56 10.39
C LEU A 331 -3.47 29.06 8.95
N ASP A 332 -2.40 28.99 8.15
CA ASP A 332 -2.44 29.34 6.73
C ASP A 332 -3.45 28.48 5.97
N CYS A 333 -3.56 27.17 6.31
CA CYS A 333 -4.57 26.27 5.72
C CYS A 333 -6.00 26.62 6.13
N LEU A 334 -6.23 27.05 7.39
CA LEU A 334 -7.55 27.50 7.85
C LEU A 334 -8.01 28.76 7.12
N ASN A 335 -7.12 29.73 6.99
CA ASN A 335 -7.39 31.04 6.44
C ASN A 335 -7.34 31.06 4.90
N ASN A 336 -7.22 29.91 4.22
CA ASN A 336 -7.05 29.78 2.78
C ASN A 336 -5.85 30.59 2.20
N LYS A 337 -4.87 30.95 3.05
CA LYS A 337 -3.66 31.68 2.65
C LYS A 337 -2.63 30.78 1.95
N ASN A 338 -2.77 29.46 2.05
CA ASN A 338 -1.95 28.50 1.33
C ASN A 338 -2.58 28.22 -0.05
N GLU A 339 -2.22 29.01 -1.04
CA GLU A 339 -2.48 28.67 -2.42
C GLU A 339 -1.57 27.50 -2.83
N PHE A 340 -2.17 26.31 -2.94
CA PHE A 340 -1.48 25.16 -3.50
C PHE A 340 -1.52 25.27 -5.04
N LYS A 341 -0.42 25.78 -5.62
CA LYS A 341 -0.30 25.92 -7.08
C LYS A 341 0.25 24.62 -7.67
N LYS A 342 -0.62 23.75 -8.15
CA LYS A 342 -0.25 22.49 -8.82
C LYS A 342 0.78 22.66 -9.92
N ASN A 343 0.68 23.73 -10.67
CA ASN A 343 1.54 23.98 -11.83
C ASN A 343 3.03 24.08 -11.48
N ASN A 344 3.36 24.51 -10.26
CA ASN A 344 4.74 24.64 -9.82
C ASN A 344 5.47 23.29 -9.70
N PHE A 345 4.73 22.19 -9.58
CA PHE A 345 5.28 20.84 -9.36
C PHE A 345 5.05 19.89 -10.52
N SER A 346 4.38 20.32 -11.59
CA SER A 346 3.99 19.46 -12.71
C SER A 346 5.19 18.77 -13.39
N LYS A 347 6.31 19.48 -13.52
CA LYS A 347 7.54 18.95 -14.13
C LYS A 347 8.11 17.78 -13.32
N GLU A 348 8.26 17.94 -12.01
CA GLU A 348 8.77 16.89 -11.11
C GLU A 348 7.80 15.72 -11.04
N PHE A 349 6.51 16.03 -10.98
CA PHE A 349 5.47 15.02 -10.94
C PHE A 349 5.45 14.14 -12.19
N ASN A 350 5.46 14.74 -13.39
CA ASN A 350 5.38 14.04 -14.67
C ASN A 350 6.61 13.16 -14.97
N LYS A 351 7.76 13.41 -14.32
CA LYS A 351 8.91 12.50 -14.39
C LYS A 351 8.65 11.19 -13.70
N VAL A 352 8.01 11.26 -12.51
CA VAL A 352 7.85 10.12 -11.60
C VAL A 352 6.55 9.36 -11.85
N ILE A 353 5.48 10.05 -12.27
CA ILE A 353 4.18 9.44 -12.56
C ILE A 353 3.73 9.83 -13.95
N HIS A 354 3.56 8.81 -14.80
CA HIS A 354 3.05 8.97 -16.15
C HIS A 354 1.54 9.11 -16.14
N LEU A 355 1.06 10.18 -16.76
CA LEU A 355 -0.35 10.39 -17.08
C LEU A 355 -0.51 10.40 -18.60
N SER A 356 -1.50 9.68 -19.10
CA SER A 356 -1.87 9.66 -20.50
C SER A 356 -3.38 9.76 -20.67
N SER A 357 -3.85 9.81 -21.91
CA SER A 357 -5.28 9.76 -22.23
C SER A 357 -5.97 8.45 -21.79
N LYS A 358 -5.18 7.35 -21.75
CA LYS A 358 -5.63 6.07 -21.21
C LYS A 358 -5.18 5.94 -19.76
N SER A 359 -6.03 5.38 -18.92
CA SER A 359 -5.66 5.05 -17.55
C SER A 359 -4.55 4.00 -17.49
N ALA A 360 -3.76 3.99 -16.43
CA ALA A 360 -2.73 2.95 -16.20
C ALA A 360 -3.34 1.55 -16.22
N SER A 361 -4.51 1.40 -15.62
CA SER A 361 -5.27 0.14 -15.62
C SER A 361 -5.65 -0.32 -17.02
N GLU A 362 -6.05 0.60 -17.91
CA GLU A 362 -6.36 0.26 -19.32
C GLU A 362 -5.11 -0.15 -20.10
N ILE A 363 -3.98 0.54 -19.90
CA ILE A 363 -2.70 0.20 -20.53
C ILE A 363 -2.30 -1.21 -20.14
N ILE A 364 -2.31 -1.51 -18.84
CA ILE A 364 -1.96 -2.83 -18.29
C ILE A 364 -2.88 -3.91 -18.83
N VAL A 365 -4.19 -3.71 -18.79
CA VAL A 365 -5.17 -4.71 -19.26
C VAL A 365 -5.05 -4.97 -20.77
N ASN A 366 -4.80 -3.94 -21.57
CA ASN A 366 -4.59 -4.09 -23.00
C ASN A 366 -3.31 -4.88 -23.30
N ASP A 367 -2.25 -4.67 -22.54
CA ASP A 367 -1.01 -5.45 -22.67
C ASP A 367 -1.22 -6.90 -22.26
N ILE A 368 -1.88 -7.17 -21.14
CA ILE A 368 -2.23 -8.54 -20.70
C ILE A 368 -2.97 -9.31 -21.80
N LYS A 369 -3.85 -8.66 -22.56
CA LYS A 369 -4.53 -9.30 -23.70
C LYS A 369 -3.58 -9.63 -24.84
N LYS A 370 -2.55 -8.82 -25.08
CA LYS A 370 -1.54 -9.05 -26.13
C LYS A 370 -0.62 -10.23 -25.82
N LEU A 371 -0.42 -10.55 -24.54
CA LEU A 371 0.38 -11.71 -24.11
C LEU A 371 -0.23 -13.05 -24.55
N LYS A 372 -1.48 -13.06 -25.01
CA LYS A 372 -2.22 -14.27 -25.43
C LYS A 372 -2.11 -15.41 -24.40
N PRO A 373 -2.39 -15.16 -23.11
CA PRO A 373 -2.25 -16.17 -22.08
C PRO A 373 -3.13 -17.39 -22.40
N ILE A 374 -2.68 -18.57 -21.99
CA ILE A 374 -3.48 -19.79 -22.11
C ILE A 374 -4.81 -19.55 -21.42
N LYS A 375 -5.87 -19.67 -22.21
CA LYS A 375 -7.23 -19.49 -21.73
C LYS A 375 -7.62 -20.76 -21.03
N GLU A 376 -7.99 -20.66 -19.81
CA GLU A 376 -8.85 -21.61 -19.14
C GLU A 376 -9.06 -21.42 -17.67
N PHE A 377 -10.05 -22.01 -17.24
CA PHE A 377 -10.31 -22.82 -16.07
C PHE A 377 -11.43 -22.23 -15.21
N ASN A 378 -12.56 -22.92 -15.23
CA ASN A 378 -13.55 -22.76 -14.18
C ASN A 378 -13.01 -23.45 -12.92
N PHE A 379 -12.31 -22.69 -12.06
CA PHE A 379 -11.94 -23.21 -10.76
C PHE A 379 -13.22 -23.44 -9.94
N LYS A 380 -13.55 -24.71 -9.76
CA LYS A 380 -14.56 -25.14 -8.78
C LYS A 380 -13.79 -25.72 -7.59
N PRO A 381 -13.80 -25.03 -6.44
CA PRO A 381 -13.12 -25.54 -5.26
C PRO A 381 -13.79 -26.83 -4.82
N THR A 382 -12.99 -27.86 -4.54
CA THR A 382 -13.49 -29.07 -3.89
C THR A 382 -13.81 -28.78 -2.44
N PHE A 383 -14.69 -29.55 -1.81
CA PHE A 383 -15.02 -29.43 -0.40
C PHE A 383 -13.76 -29.39 0.49
N ASN A 384 -12.78 -30.24 0.23
CA ASN A 384 -11.51 -30.28 0.95
C ASN A 384 -10.71 -28.95 0.84
N ILE A 385 -10.73 -28.30 -0.31
CA ILE A 385 -10.06 -27.01 -0.50
C ILE A 385 -10.78 -25.91 0.31
N ILE A 386 -12.11 -25.94 0.30
CA ILE A 386 -12.93 -25.00 1.09
C ILE A 386 -12.66 -25.20 2.56
N LEU A 387 -12.72 -26.44 3.05
CA LEU A 387 -12.48 -26.79 4.45
C LEU A 387 -11.08 -26.40 4.91
N LYS A 388 -10.05 -26.73 4.12
CA LYS A 388 -8.66 -26.30 4.41
C LYS A 388 -8.50 -24.79 4.43
N SER A 389 -9.18 -24.08 3.53
CA SER A 389 -9.15 -22.61 3.51
C SER A 389 -9.77 -22.02 4.79
N TRP A 390 -10.89 -22.56 5.22
CA TRP A 390 -11.58 -22.16 6.43
C TRP A 390 -10.76 -22.48 7.70
N ALA A 391 -10.24 -23.71 7.82
CA ALA A 391 -9.40 -24.13 8.93
C ALA A 391 -8.14 -23.27 9.07
N ASN A 392 -7.45 -22.97 7.96
CA ASN A 392 -6.27 -22.11 7.98
C ASN A 392 -6.58 -20.67 8.40
N ASN A 393 -7.75 -20.16 8.05
CA ASN A 393 -8.17 -18.83 8.49
C ASN A 393 -8.47 -18.82 9.99
N LEU A 394 -9.12 -19.86 10.51
CA LEU A 394 -9.35 -20.03 11.97
C LEU A 394 -8.02 -20.13 12.72
N ILE A 395 -7.08 -20.96 12.25
CA ILE A 395 -5.77 -21.11 12.86
C ILE A 395 -5.00 -19.79 12.82
N HIS A 396 -5.07 -19.06 11.72
CA HIS A 396 -4.42 -17.75 11.61
C HIS A 396 -5.01 -16.76 12.64
N ASN A 397 -6.33 -16.64 12.69
CA ASN A 397 -7.02 -15.75 13.64
C ASN A 397 -6.73 -16.17 15.10
N TYR A 398 -6.77 -17.47 15.41
CA TYR A 398 -6.42 -17.98 16.72
C TYR A 398 -4.99 -17.58 17.12
N ASN A 399 -4.01 -17.77 16.23
CA ASN A 399 -2.61 -17.42 16.51
C ASN A 399 -2.46 -15.90 16.73
N VAL A 400 -3.19 -15.08 16.00
CA VAL A 400 -3.20 -13.62 16.19
C VAL A 400 -3.77 -13.26 17.57
N TYR A 401 -4.94 -13.82 17.95
CA TYR A 401 -5.52 -13.57 19.28
C TYR A 401 -4.65 -14.08 20.41
N LYS A 402 -4.11 -15.30 20.29
CA LYS A 402 -3.15 -15.87 21.23
C LYS A 402 -1.95 -14.94 21.44
N PHE A 403 -1.41 -14.42 20.33
CA PHE A 403 -0.29 -13.46 20.39
C PHE A 403 -0.69 -12.20 21.19
N TYR A 404 -1.86 -11.61 20.92
CA TYR A 404 -2.32 -10.43 21.65
C TYR A 404 -2.50 -10.71 23.14
N ILE A 405 -3.09 -11.85 23.52
CA ILE A 405 -3.28 -12.25 24.91
C ILE A 405 -1.93 -12.42 25.62
N ILE A 406 -1.01 -13.20 25.05
CA ILE A 406 0.34 -13.41 25.62
C ILE A 406 1.06 -12.06 25.77
N ARG A 407 0.93 -11.19 24.80
CA ARG A 407 1.50 -9.85 24.85
C ARG A 407 0.95 -9.02 25.98
N CYS A 408 -0.37 -9.00 26.19
CA CYS A 408 -0.99 -8.29 27.31
C CYS A 408 -0.49 -8.82 28.67
N ILE A 409 -0.42 -10.15 28.81
CA ILE A 409 0.09 -10.79 30.04
C ILE A 409 1.56 -10.39 30.30
N LEU A 410 2.41 -10.47 29.29
CA LEU A 410 3.82 -10.13 29.44
C LEU A 410 4.04 -8.63 29.69
N GLN A 411 3.22 -7.77 29.14
CA GLN A 411 3.24 -6.34 29.45
C GLN A 411 2.82 -6.06 30.89
N PHE A 412 1.81 -6.74 31.39
CA PHE A 412 1.40 -6.67 32.78
C PHE A 412 2.53 -7.08 33.72
N LEU A 413 3.30 -8.11 33.35
CA LEU A 413 4.48 -8.59 34.08
C LEU A 413 5.75 -7.74 33.85
N GLY A 414 5.67 -6.60 33.19
CA GLY A 414 6.82 -5.76 32.85
C GLY A 414 7.81 -6.38 31.86
N LYS A 415 7.47 -7.53 31.26
CA LYS A 415 8.29 -8.26 30.31
C LYS A 415 7.94 -7.86 28.87
N HIS A 416 8.95 -7.82 28.01
CA HIS A 416 8.74 -7.53 26.59
C HIS A 416 8.77 -8.81 25.77
N TYR A 417 7.67 -9.06 25.07
CA TYR A 417 7.59 -10.19 24.16
C TYR A 417 8.20 -9.82 22.81
N VAL A 418 9.23 -10.52 22.42
CA VAL A 418 9.88 -10.37 21.12
C VAL A 418 9.96 -11.76 20.51
N SER A 419 9.02 -12.08 19.64
CA SER A 419 9.01 -13.35 18.94
C SER A 419 8.97 -13.19 17.43
N SER A 420 9.15 -14.30 16.71
CA SER A 420 8.86 -14.46 15.29
C SER A 420 7.43 -14.03 14.90
N ASP A 421 6.56 -13.85 15.87
CA ASP A 421 5.15 -13.49 15.74
C ASP A 421 4.93 -12.02 15.33
N ILE A 422 5.97 -11.18 15.30
CA ILE A 422 5.92 -9.87 14.62
C ILE A 422 5.43 -10.03 13.17
N ARG A 423 5.75 -11.15 12.51
CA ARG A 423 5.23 -11.47 11.17
C ARG A 423 3.72 -11.69 11.18
N LEU A 424 3.19 -12.39 12.19
CA LEU A 424 1.74 -12.63 12.34
C LEU A 424 0.98 -11.31 12.55
N VAL A 425 1.49 -10.45 13.43
CA VAL A 425 0.87 -9.13 13.66
C VAL A 425 0.95 -8.25 12.42
N SER A 426 2.11 -8.20 11.76
CA SER A 426 2.27 -7.47 10.51
C SER A 426 1.35 -8.00 9.41
N GLN A 427 1.20 -9.31 9.29
CA GLN A 427 0.27 -9.92 8.32
C GLN A 427 -1.19 -9.61 8.66
N HIS A 428 -1.57 -9.68 9.94
CA HIS A 428 -2.91 -9.34 10.38
C HIS A 428 -3.22 -7.85 10.17
N GLN A 429 -2.29 -6.95 10.47
CA GLN A 429 -2.45 -5.51 10.21
C GLN A 429 -2.54 -5.21 8.71
N LYS A 430 -1.84 -5.98 7.86
CA LYS A 430 -1.90 -5.84 6.41
C LYS A 430 -3.24 -6.28 5.82
N ILE A 431 -3.82 -7.36 6.33
CA ILE A 431 -5.10 -7.91 5.86
C ILE A 431 -5.95 -8.31 7.09
N PRO A 432 -6.47 -7.33 7.83
CA PRO A 432 -7.29 -7.64 9.00
C PRO A 432 -8.54 -8.42 8.55
N PHE A 433 -8.80 -9.55 9.21
CA PHE A 433 -9.95 -10.42 8.97
C PHE A 433 -10.12 -10.98 7.55
N GLY A 434 -9.17 -10.73 6.64
CA GLY A 434 -9.22 -11.24 5.27
C GLY A 434 -9.85 -10.29 4.26
N ILE A 435 -10.16 -10.82 3.07
CA ILE A 435 -10.77 -10.11 1.94
C ILE A 435 -12.11 -10.74 1.64
N PHE A 436 -13.18 -9.96 1.70
CA PHE A 436 -14.55 -10.44 1.53
C PHE A 436 -15.22 -9.84 0.30
N LYS A 437 -16.27 -10.52 -0.16
CA LYS A 437 -17.14 -10.03 -1.24
C LYS A 437 -17.68 -8.63 -0.93
N SER A 438 -18.06 -8.36 0.32
CA SER A 438 -18.54 -7.06 0.79
C SER A 438 -17.53 -5.94 0.59
N ASP A 439 -16.21 -6.23 0.72
CA ASP A 439 -15.17 -5.25 0.48
C ASP A 439 -15.13 -4.83 -1.00
N VAL A 440 -15.24 -5.81 -1.91
CA VAL A 440 -15.30 -5.53 -3.36
C VAL A 440 -16.54 -4.72 -3.71
N LEU A 441 -17.71 -5.12 -3.16
CA LEU A 441 -18.97 -4.42 -3.40
C LEU A 441 -18.91 -2.97 -2.89
N ARG A 442 -18.28 -2.73 -1.75
CA ARG A 442 -18.06 -1.37 -1.24
C ARG A 442 -17.22 -0.52 -2.20
N VAL A 443 -16.15 -1.08 -2.78
CA VAL A 443 -15.35 -0.35 -3.78
C VAL A 443 -16.16 -0.07 -5.05
N LEU A 444 -16.99 -1.02 -5.52
CA LEU A 444 -17.90 -0.80 -6.64
C LEU A 444 -18.86 0.34 -6.35
N ASP A 445 -19.47 0.37 -5.17
CA ASP A 445 -20.38 1.45 -4.73
C ASP A 445 -19.64 2.81 -4.68
N THR A 446 -18.41 2.83 -4.13
CA THR A 446 -17.56 4.03 -4.09
C THR A 446 -17.23 4.55 -5.49
N LEU A 447 -17.15 3.68 -6.47
CA LEU A 447 -16.84 4.02 -7.87
C LEU A 447 -18.07 4.24 -8.73
N GLY A 448 -19.28 4.16 -8.17
CA GLY A 448 -20.54 4.35 -8.89
C GLY A 448 -20.79 3.31 -9.99
N PHE A 449 -20.17 2.13 -9.90
CA PHE A 449 -20.41 1.09 -10.88
C PHE A 449 -21.74 0.39 -10.62
N ALA A 450 -22.54 0.23 -11.69
CA ALA A 450 -23.75 -0.55 -11.61
C ALA A 450 -23.44 -2.02 -11.27
N LYS A 451 -24.05 -2.52 -10.18
CA LYS A 451 -23.87 -3.93 -9.73
C LYS A 451 -24.34 -4.94 -10.78
N ASN A 452 -25.09 -4.49 -11.78
CA ASN A 452 -25.65 -5.35 -12.82
C ASN A 452 -24.66 -5.76 -13.91
N ASP A 453 -23.53 -5.04 -14.07
CA ASP A 453 -22.57 -5.29 -15.14
C ASP A 453 -21.44 -6.25 -14.71
N ILE A 454 -21.25 -6.43 -13.40
CA ILE A 454 -20.13 -7.15 -12.83
C ILE A 454 -20.64 -8.22 -11.87
N ILE A 455 -20.19 -9.45 -12.09
CA ILE A 455 -20.45 -10.58 -11.20
C ILE A 455 -19.30 -10.68 -10.20
N VAL A 456 -19.65 -10.64 -8.91
CA VAL A 456 -18.70 -10.81 -7.79
C VAL A 456 -19.09 -12.07 -7.00
N LYS A 457 -18.20 -13.05 -6.94
CA LYS A 457 -18.44 -14.33 -6.23
C LYS A 457 -17.32 -14.61 -5.23
N SER A 458 -17.69 -15.06 -4.04
CA SER A 458 -16.74 -15.67 -3.11
C SER A 458 -16.35 -17.04 -3.65
N VAL A 459 -15.05 -17.30 -3.78
CA VAL A 459 -14.49 -18.56 -4.30
C VAL A 459 -13.96 -19.41 -3.17
N LEU A 460 -13.22 -18.79 -2.26
CA LEU A 460 -12.72 -19.33 -1.01
C LEU A 460 -12.79 -18.24 0.05
N ASN A 461 -12.52 -18.59 1.31
CA ASN A 461 -12.19 -17.57 2.29
C ASN A 461 -11.03 -16.75 1.76
N ASP A 462 -11.17 -15.42 1.78
CA ASP A 462 -10.12 -14.50 1.36
C ASP A 462 -9.76 -14.59 -0.15
N LEU A 463 -10.69 -15.06 -0.98
CA LEU A 463 -10.54 -15.15 -2.43
C LEU A 463 -11.86 -14.88 -3.16
N ILE A 464 -11.87 -13.87 -3.98
CA ILE A 464 -13.05 -13.38 -4.72
C ILE A 464 -12.79 -13.47 -6.22
N SER A 465 -13.80 -13.87 -7.00
CA SER A 465 -13.78 -13.73 -8.45
C SER A 465 -14.61 -12.53 -8.89
N ILE A 466 -14.10 -11.82 -9.90
CA ILE A 466 -14.73 -10.66 -10.53
C ILE A 466 -14.75 -10.90 -12.03
N GLU A 467 -15.92 -10.83 -12.65
CA GLU A 467 -16.06 -11.01 -14.09
C GLU A 467 -17.23 -10.20 -14.65
N LYS A 468 -17.21 -9.94 -15.95
CA LYS A 468 -18.36 -9.33 -16.66
C LYS A 468 -19.51 -10.32 -16.63
N LYS A 469 -20.73 -9.80 -16.45
CA LYS A 469 -21.98 -10.55 -16.56
C LYS A 469 -22.21 -11.10 -17.96
#